data_d8b48769a1522964c69bae35456cf2b0
#
_entry.id   d8b48769a1522964c69bae35456cf2b0
#
_cell.length_a   1.000
_cell.length_b   1.000
_cell.length_c   1.000
_cell.angle_alpha   90.00
_cell.angle_beta   90.00
_cell.angle_gamma   90.00
#
_symmetry.space_group_name_H-M   'P 1'
#
loop_
_entity.id
_entity.type
_entity.pdbx_description
1 polymer ?
#
loop_
_entity_poly.entity_id
_entity_poly.type
_entity_poly.pdbx_seq_one_letter_code
_entity_poly.pdbx_strand_id
1 'polypeptide(L)'
;MGRIILSAFADEYSGDFIEQLEGMRSYGIDYVEVRGVDGKNVSTLTPCEVKTVKSKLEHYGMGVSAIGSPVGKVQLDGDLDAHLDMAKRVFETANELGTKYVRMFSFYAPEGKDITDFKSEVFEELTRLNEAAKSHGVVLCHENEAKIYGDVPKRCLEIYDAFGGEIKTVFDMGNYVLEGVKPLQEGYHLLKDTIAYFHIKDALSAGAIVPPGCGEANIKEILAEHVKYSADDFFVSIEPHLQLFSGLNALVGRSFDNPYKYNDPKEAFTDAVNKLKELLPR
;
A
#
# COMPACT_ATOMS: atom_id res chain seq x y z
N MET A 1 13.43 16.90 -11.45
CA MET A 1 11.98 16.73 -11.30
C MET A 1 11.67 15.28 -11.60
N GLY A 2 11.13 14.56 -10.64
CA GLY A 2 10.72 13.18 -10.79
C GLY A 2 9.46 13.04 -11.66
N ARG A 3 9.30 11.89 -12.29
CA ARG A 3 8.08 11.56 -13.05
C ARG A 3 7.22 10.59 -12.24
N ILE A 4 5.92 10.75 -12.34
CA ILE A 4 4.96 9.80 -11.80
C ILE A 4 4.91 8.57 -12.71
N ILE A 5 5.08 7.39 -12.11
CA ILE A 5 4.83 6.09 -12.75
C ILE A 5 3.58 5.51 -12.10
N LEU A 6 2.51 5.35 -12.89
CA LEU A 6 1.25 4.79 -12.37
C LEU A 6 1.38 3.30 -12.14
N SER A 7 0.87 2.86 -11.01
CA SER A 7 0.69 1.48 -10.61
C SER A 7 -0.70 1.30 -9.98
N ALA A 8 -1.10 0.08 -9.68
CA ALA A 8 -2.41 -0.17 -9.09
C ALA A 8 -2.48 -1.48 -8.32
N PHE A 9 -3.34 -1.52 -7.31
CA PHE A 9 -3.91 -2.73 -6.74
C PHE A 9 -4.99 -3.27 -7.69
N ALA A 10 -4.57 -3.99 -8.71
CA ALA A 10 -5.45 -4.43 -9.79
C ALA A 10 -6.50 -5.46 -9.33
N ASP A 11 -6.32 -6.09 -8.16
CA ASP A 11 -7.29 -6.98 -7.52
C ASP A 11 -8.56 -6.25 -7.05
N GLU A 12 -8.55 -4.92 -7.01
CA GLU A 12 -9.76 -4.11 -6.82
C GLU A 12 -10.58 -3.93 -8.11
N TYR A 13 -9.98 -4.18 -9.28
CA TYR A 13 -10.67 -4.18 -10.56
C TYR A 13 -11.33 -5.53 -10.86
N SER A 14 -10.62 -6.64 -10.62
CA SER A 14 -11.13 -8.01 -10.81
C SER A 14 -10.42 -9.02 -9.91
N GLY A 15 -11.13 -10.09 -9.53
CA GLY A 15 -10.53 -11.26 -8.86
C GLY A 15 -9.69 -12.14 -9.81
N ASP A 16 -9.96 -12.11 -11.12
CA ASP A 16 -9.20 -12.84 -12.14
C ASP A 16 -7.95 -12.07 -12.54
N PHE A 17 -6.79 -12.70 -12.46
CA PHE A 17 -5.51 -12.02 -12.69
C PHE A 17 -5.29 -11.58 -14.14
N ILE A 18 -5.84 -12.32 -15.11
CA ILE A 18 -5.75 -11.92 -16.53
C ILE A 18 -6.59 -10.66 -16.75
N GLU A 19 -7.83 -10.63 -16.24
CA GLU A 19 -8.66 -9.43 -16.33
C GLU A 19 -8.03 -8.22 -15.62
N GLN A 20 -7.31 -8.44 -14.51
CA GLN A 20 -6.53 -7.40 -13.84
C GLN A 20 -5.53 -6.76 -14.82
N LEU A 21 -4.70 -7.59 -15.49
CA LEU A 21 -3.66 -7.11 -16.39
C LEU A 21 -4.25 -6.42 -17.64
N GLU A 22 -5.27 -7.00 -18.23
CA GLU A 22 -6.00 -6.41 -19.37
C GLU A 22 -6.63 -5.06 -19.00
N GLY A 23 -7.25 -4.98 -17.81
CA GLY A 23 -7.82 -3.74 -17.29
C GLY A 23 -6.76 -2.66 -17.12
N MET A 24 -5.64 -2.95 -16.46
CA MET A 24 -4.55 -1.98 -16.27
C MET A 24 -3.97 -1.51 -17.60
N ARG A 25 -3.73 -2.42 -18.54
CA ARG A 25 -3.27 -2.07 -19.90
C ARG A 25 -4.25 -1.14 -20.63
N SER A 26 -5.54 -1.38 -20.49
CA SER A 26 -6.58 -0.53 -21.13
C SER A 26 -6.55 0.92 -20.62
N TYR A 27 -6.09 1.12 -19.38
CA TYR A 27 -5.90 2.45 -18.79
C TYR A 27 -4.51 3.04 -19.08
N GLY A 28 -3.60 2.34 -19.77
CA GLY A 28 -2.21 2.77 -19.97
C GLY A 28 -1.41 2.74 -18.67
N ILE A 29 -1.75 1.86 -17.75
CA ILE A 29 -1.00 1.57 -16.53
C ILE A 29 -0.12 0.35 -16.81
N ASP A 30 1.19 0.52 -16.71
CA ASP A 30 2.16 -0.50 -17.08
C ASP A 30 2.74 -1.27 -15.88
N TYR A 31 2.33 -0.91 -14.66
CA TYR A 31 2.79 -1.54 -13.42
C TYR A 31 1.62 -1.94 -12.53
N VAL A 32 1.81 -3.02 -11.77
CA VAL A 32 0.87 -3.45 -10.72
C VAL A 32 1.59 -3.56 -9.39
N GLU A 33 0.90 -3.24 -8.31
CA GLU A 33 1.28 -3.63 -6.96
C GLU A 33 0.54 -4.93 -6.65
N VAL A 34 1.29 -6.04 -6.56
CA VAL A 34 0.70 -7.37 -6.49
C VAL A 34 0.27 -7.67 -5.04
N ARG A 35 -1.05 -7.78 -4.82
CA ARG A 35 -1.67 -8.15 -3.54
C ARG A 35 -2.53 -9.41 -3.68
N GLY A 36 -3.47 -9.40 -4.61
CA GLY A 36 -4.41 -10.49 -4.87
C GLY A 36 -4.25 -11.05 -6.28
N VAL A 37 -4.17 -12.38 -6.40
CA VAL A 37 -4.02 -13.12 -7.66
C VAL A 37 -4.96 -14.32 -7.66
N ASP A 38 -5.92 -14.32 -8.59
CA ASP A 38 -6.88 -15.43 -8.75
C ASP A 38 -7.56 -15.80 -7.42
N GLY A 39 -7.97 -14.77 -6.62
CA GLY A 39 -8.61 -14.90 -5.32
C GLY A 39 -7.70 -15.27 -4.15
N LYS A 40 -6.38 -15.40 -4.36
CA LYS A 40 -5.39 -15.67 -3.31
C LYS A 40 -4.60 -14.43 -2.95
N ASN A 41 -4.27 -14.27 -1.67
CA ASN A 41 -3.29 -13.26 -1.27
C ASN A 41 -1.88 -13.67 -1.71
N VAL A 42 -1.07 -12.70 -2.14
CA VAL A 42 0.31 -12.91 -2.60
C VAL A 42 1.17 -13.68 -1.60
N SER A 43 0.95 -13.51 -0.30
CA SER A 43 1.68 -14.20 0.77
C SER A 43 1.40 -15.70 0.86
N THR A 44 0.35 -16.18 0.17
CA THR A 44 -0.07 -17.60 0.16
C THR A 44 0.24 -18.32 -1.15
N LEU A 45 0.83 -17.62 -2.13
CA LEU A 45 1.22 -18.22 -3.40
C LEU A 45 2.37 -19.21 -3.21
N THR A 46 2.24 -20.36 -3.85
CA THR A 46 3.33 -21.32 -3.96
C THR A 46 4.39 -20.85 -4.97
N PRO A 47 5.64 -21.34 -4.90
CA PRO A 47 6.67 -20.98 -5.89
C PRO A 47 6.26 -21.28 -7.35
N CYS A 48 5.44 -22.30 -7.59
CA CYS A 48 4.91 -22.62 -8.90
C CYS A 48 3.90 -21.58 -9.39
N GLU A 49 3.01 -21.14 -8.50
CA GLU A 49 2.05 -20.07 -8.79
C GLU A 49 2.74 -18.73 -9.05
N VAL A 50 3.79 -18.40 -8.28
CA VAL A 50 4.60 -17.20 -8.52
C VAL A 50 5.23 -17.19 -9.92
N LYS A 51 5.77 -18.33 -10.38
CA LYS A 51 6.29 -18.46 -11.75
C LYS A 51 5.17 -18.27 -12.81
N THR A 52 3.98 -18.78 -12.54
CA THR A 52 2.81 -18.57 -13.42
C THR A 52 2.43 -17.10 -13.48
N VAL A 53 2.41 -16.40 -12.34
CA VAL A 53 2.17 -14.95 -12.25
C VAL A 53 3.21 -14.20 -13.09
N LYS A 54 4.51 -14.51 -12.92
CA LYS A 54 5.61 -13.93 -13.69
C LYS A 54 5.38 -14.08 -15.20
N SER A 55 5.07 -15.29 -15.65
CA SER A 55 4.82 -15.55 -17.07
C SER A 55 3.63 -14.76 -17.63
N LYS A 56 2.55 -14.60 -16.83
CA LYS A 56 1.42 -13.75 -17.20
C LYS A 56 1.83 -12.28 -17.31
N LEU A 57 2.57 -11.75 -16.31
CA LEU A 57 3.10 -10.38 -16.33
C LEU A 57 3.97 -10.12 -17.56
N GLU A 58 4.90 -11.01 -17.86
CA GLU A 58 5.77 -10.94 -19.05
C GLU A 58 4.96 -10.95 -20.35
N HIS A 59 3.95 -11.83 -20.46
CA HIS A 59 3.09 -11.93 -21.63
C HIS A 59 2.33 -10.62 -21.90
N TYR A 60 1.84 -9.94 -20.85
CA TYR A 60 1.14 -8.67 -20.97
C TYR A 60 2.07 -7.44 -20.96
N GLY A 61 3.38 -7.63 -20.83
CA GLY A 61 4.36 -6.55 -20.75
C GLY A 61 4.16 -5.66 -19.53
N MET A 62 3.74 -6.25 -18.40
CA MET A 62 3.48 -5.55 -17.14
C MET A 62 4.66 -5.67 -16.18
N GLY A 63 5.05 -4.55 -15.57
CA GLY A 63 6.01 -4.53 -14.47
C GLY A 63 5.34 -4.68 -13.10
N VAL A 64 6.15 -4.96 -12.08
CA VAL A 64 5.70 -4.97 -10.68
C VAL A 64 6.35 -3.81 -9.95
N SER A 65 5.54 -2.90 -9.41
CA SER A 65 6.02 -1.74 -8.64
C SER A 65 6.44 -2.14 -7.24
N ALA A 66 5.63 -2.94 -6.58
CA ALA A 66 5.84 -3.44 -5.22
C ALA A 66 5.01 -4.71 -4.98
N ILE A 67 5.30 -5.41 -3.90
CA ILE A 67 4.43 -6.45 -3.35
C ILE A 67 3.55 -5.83 -2.25
N GLY A 68 2.25 -5.78 -2.47
CA GLY A 68 1.24 -5.31 -1.51
C GLY A 68 0.96 -6.36 -0.43
N SER A 69 1.97 -6.65 0.38
CA SER A 69 1.97 -7.77 1.33
C SER A 69 1.24 -7.46 2.64
N PRO A 70 0.80 -8.49 3.41
CA PRO A 70 0.27 -8.34 4.76
C PRO A 70 1.36 -8.40 5.84
N VAL A 71 2.65 -8.32 5.50
CA VAL A 71 3.75 -8.36 6.47
C VAL A 71 3.54 -7.28 7.52
N GLY A 72 3.61 -7.65 8.80
CA GLY A 72 3.33 -6.77 9.93
C GLY A 72 1.85 -6.66 10.32
N LYS A 73 0.89 -7.22 9.54
CA LYS A 73 -0.53 -7.31 9.95
C LYS A 73 -0.77 -8.54 10.83
N VAL A 74 -0.18 -8.56 12.00
CA VAL A 74 -0.29 -9.61 13.02
C VAL A 74 -0.29 -8.97 14.40
N GLN A 75 -0.96 -9.58 15.38
CA GLN A 75 -0.89 -9.15 16.78
C GLN A 75 0.46 -9.52 17.38
N LEU A 76 0.98 -8.67 18.28
CA LEU A 76 2.28 -8.90 18.94
C LEU A 76 2.30 -10.14 19.84
N ASP A 77 1.16 -10.62 20.31
CA ASP A 77 1.01 -11.87 21.06
C ASP A 77 0.67 -13.09 20.16
N GLY A 78 0.71 -12.92 18.83
CA GLY A 78 0.52 -13.99 17.85
C GLY A 78 1.79 -14.79 17.58
N ASP A 79 1.73 -15.69 16.59
CA ASP A 79 2.90 -16.47 16.14
C ASP A 79 3.81 -15.65 15.24
N LEU A 80 4.71 -14.88 15.85
CA LEU A 80 5.64 -13.98 15.16
C LEU A 80 6.72 -14.72 14.38
N ASP A 81 7.07 -15.96 14.77
CA ASP A 81 8.04 -16.77 14.02
C ASP A 81 7.42 -17.29 12.71
N ALA A 82 6.20 -17.81 12.76
CA ALA A 82 5.48 -18.19 11.55
C ALA A 82 5.23 -16.98 10.63
N HIS A 83 4.99 -15.79 11.22
CA HIS A 83 4.85 -14.54 10.48
C HIS A 83 6.14 -14.11 9.78
N LEU A 84 7.29 -14.23 10.45
CA LEU A 84 8.61 -13.98 9.85
C LEU A 84 8.91 -14.95 8.71
N ASP A 85 8.55 -16.23 8.85
CA ASP A 85 8.72 -17.22 7.78
C ASP A 85 7.80 -16.93 6.58
N MET A 86 6.59 -16.44 6.81
CA MET A 86 5.72 -15.93 5.75
C MET A 86 6.35 -14.72 5.06
N ALA A 87 6.93 -13.77 5.81
CA ALA A 87 7.59 -12.60 5.26
C ALA A 87 8.77 -12.98 4.35
N LYS A 88 9.60 -13.95 4.74
CA LYS A 88 10.72 -14.45 3.89
C LYS A 88 10.20 -14.98 2.55
N ARG A 89 9.10 -15.75 2.52
CA ARG A 89 8.49 -16.22 1.26
C ARG A 89 8.00 -15.05 0.40
N VAL A 90 7.46 -13.99 1.01
CA VAL A 90 7.07 -12.77 0.31
C VAL A 90 8.30 -12.08 -0.29
N PHE A 91 9.44 -12.05 0.40
CA PHE A 91 10.68 -11.47 -0.12
C PHE A 91 11.23 -12.27 -1.32
N GLU A 92 11.17 -13.61 -1.25
CA GLU A 92 11.50 -14.48 -2.39
C GLU A 92 10.55 -14.20 -3.58
N THR A 93 9.26 -14.00 -3.31
CA THR A 93 8.27 -13.64 -4.34
C THR A 93 8.59 -12.29 -4.99
N ALA A 94 8.97 -11.28 -4.21
CA ALA A 94 9.38 -9.97 -4.72
C ALA A 94 10.56 -10.10 -5.69
N ASN A 95 11.57 -10.86 -5.30
CA ASN A 95 12.74 -11.14 -6.15
C ASN A 95 12.36 -11.87 -7.45
N GLU A 96 11.51 -12.90 -7.38
CA GLU A 96 11.07 -13.65 -8.56
C GLU A 96 10.26 -12.76 -9.52
N LEU A 97 9.44 -11.86 -8.99
CA LEU A 97 8.62 -10.92 -9.78
C LEU A 97 9.36 -9.64 -10.20
N GLY A 98 10.62 -9.48 -9.78
CA GLY A 98 11.51 -8.41 -10.26
C GLY A 98 11.26 -7.03 -9.61
N THR A 99 10.72 -6.99 -8.39
CA THR A 99 10.62 -5.77 -7.59
C THR A 99 11.44 -5.85 -6.31
N LYS A 100 11.96 -4.69 -5.87
CA LYS A 100 12.64 -4.58 -4.58
C LYS A 100 11.74 -4.11 -3.44
N TYR A 101 10.57 -3.56 -3.74
CA TYR A 101 9.71 -2.96 -2.73
C TYR A 101 8.68 -3.97 -2.21
N VAL A 102 8.61 -4.06 -0.88
CA VAL A 102 7.61 -4.88 -0.19
C VAL A 102 6.91 -3.98 0.82
N ARG A 103 5.61 -3.74 0.61
CA ARG A 103 4.78 -3.04 1.60
C ARG A 103 4.69 -3.87 2.88
N MET A 104 4.75 -3.18 4.03
CA MET A 104 4.59 -3.80 5.34
C MET A 104 3.89 -2.85 6.32
N PHE A 105 3.55 -3.37 7.49
CA PHE A 105 2.87 -2.68 8.59
C PHE A 105 3.62 -2.87 9.91
N SER A 106 3.21 -2.17 10.97
CA SER A 106 3.91 -2.15 12.26
C SER A 106 3.10 -2.75 13.41
N PHE A 107 2.49 -3.89 13.16
CA PHE A 107 1.81 -4.78 14.09
C PHE A 107 0.55 -4.20 14.74
N TYR A 108 -0.29 -5.09 15.25
CA TYR A 108 -1.42 -4.78 16.11
C TYR A 108 -1.07 -5.08 17.56
N ALA A 109 -1.63 -4.30 18.52
CA ALA A 109 -1.58 -4.62 19.92
C ALA A 109 -2.36 -5.91 20.24
N PRO A 110 -2.03 -6.60 21.35
CA PRO A 110 -2.92 -7.58 21.94
C PRO A 110 -4.32 -7.01 22.18
N GLU A 111 -5.34 -7.88 22.18
CA GLU A 111 -6.74 -7.46 22.31
C GLU A 111 -6.95 -6.56 23.54
N GLY A 112 -7.63 -5.43 23.31
CA GLY A 112 -7.97 -4.45 24.34
C GLY A 112 -6.80 -3.61 24.87
N LYS A 113 -5.63 -3.67 24.22
CA LYS A 113 -4.44 -2.87 24.57
C LYS A 113 -4.19 -1.76 23.56
N ASP A 114 -3.45 -0.73 23.98
CA ASP A 114 -2.97 0.33 23.10
C ASP A 114 -1.61 -0.05 22.52
N ILE A 115 -1.46 0.05 21.20
CA ILE A 115 -0.20 -0.31 20.52
C ILE A 115 0.98 0.58 20.97
N THR A 116 0.71 1.79 21.43
CA THR A 116 1.76 2.70 21.88
C THR A 116 2.49 2.22 23.15
N ASP A 117 1.85 1.35 23.94
CA ASP A 117 2.46 0.73 25.12
C ASP A 117 3.49 -0.36 24.74
N PHE A 118 3.49 -0.81 23.47
CA PHE A 118 4.33 -1.90 22.97
C PHE A 118 5.43 -1.44 22.01
N LYS A 119 5.87 -0.19 22.16
CA LYS A 119 6.89 0.38 21.25
C LYS A 119 8.12 -0.50 21.15
N SER A 120 8.63 -1.01 22.28
CA SER A 120 9.86 -1.81 22.32
C SER A 120 9.71 -3.11 21.53
N GLU A 121 8.60 -3.81 21.73
CA GLU A 121 8.26 -5.06 21.05
C GLU A 121 8.06 -4.85 19.56
N VAL A 122 7.38 -3.78 19.16
CA VAL A 122 7.23 -3.38 17.74
C VAL A 122 8.59 -3.20 17.10
N PHE A 123 9.50 -2.47 17.73
CA PHE A 123 10.83 -2.20 17.17
C PHE A 123 11.74 -3.43 17.15
N GLU A 124 11.59 -4.34 18.11
CA GLU A 124 12.26 -5.64 18.09
C GLU A 124 11.82 -6.47 16.88
N GLU A 125 10.52 -6.60 16.65
CA GLU A 125 9.99 -7.35 15.51
C GLU A 125 10.26 -6.67 14.16
N LEU A 126 10.21 -5.34 14.10
CA LEU A 126 10.65 -4.60 12.90
C LEU A 126 12.13 -4.84 12.60
N THR A 127 12.98 -4.98 13.62
CA THR A 127 14.40 -5.33 13.43
C THR A 127 14.55 -6.71 12.79
N ARG A 128 13.83 -7.71 13.29
CA ARG A 128 13.84 -9.08 12.72
C ARG A 128 13.41 -9.10 11.27
N LEU A 129 12.33 -8.36 10.94
CA LEU A 129 11.82 -8.24 9.57
C LEU A 129 12.83 -7.52 8.65
N ASN A 130 13.43 -6.42 9.11
CA ASN A 130 14.40 -5.64 8.34
C ASN A 130 15.69 -6.42 8.05
N GLU A 131 16.21 -7.15 9.03
CA GLU A 131 17.37 -8.03 8.83
C GLU A 131 17.08 -9.12 7.80
N ALA A 132 15.90 -9.75 7.87
CA ALA A 132 15.48 -10.74 6.89
C ALA A 132 15.31 -10.11 5.50
N ALA A 133 14.71 -8.92 5.38
CA ALA A 133 14.56 -8.21 4.13
C ALA A 133 15.91 -7.86 3.48
N LYS A 134 16.86 -7.34 4.27
CA LYS A 134 18.23 -7.06 3.81
C LYS A 134 18.92 -8.30 3.28
N SER A 135 18.78 -9.44 3.94
CA SER A 135 19.38 -10.70 3.49
C SER A 135 18.81 -11.20 2.15
N HIS A 136 17.59 -10.77 1.81
CA HIS A 136 16.95 -11.07 0.51
C HIS A 136 17.12 -9.93 -0.53
N GLY A 137 17.77 -8.83 -0.17
CA GLY A 137 17.96 -7.69 -1.07
C GLY A 137 16.69 -6.90 -1.39
N VAL A 138 15.67 -6.97 -0.53
CA VAL A 138 14.43 -6.20 -0.66
C VAL A 138 14.39 -5.03 0.33
N VAL A 139 13.58 -4.02 0.00
CA VAL A 139 13.35 -2.82 0.83
C VAL A 139 11.95 -2.88 1.38
N LEU A 140 11.84 -2.85 2.71
CA LEU A 140 10.56 -2.72 3.38
C LEU A 140 10.02 -1.30 3.25
N CYS A 141 8.74 -1.19 2.91
CA CYS A 141 8.03 0.08 2.77
C CYS A 141 6.83 0.07 3.72
N HIS A 142 6.96 0.80 4.83
CA HIS A 142 5.93 0.88 5.87
C HIS A 142 4.77 1.78 5.40
N GLU A 143 3.57 1.22 5.36
CA GLU A 143 2.34 1.96 5.10
C GLU A 143 1.69 2.43 6.39
N ASN A 144 1.27 3.69 6.45
CA ASN A 144 0.43 4.20 7.53
C ASN A 144 -0.98 3.59 7.44
N GLU A 145 -1.41 2.98 8.53
CA GLU A 145 -2.70 2.28 8.63
C GLU A 145 -3.26 2.40 10.05
N ALA A 146 -4.58 2.31 10.18
CA ALA A 146 -5.25 2.33 11.48
C ALA A 146 -4.82 1.20 12.42
N LYS A 147 -4.75 1.49 13.72
CA LYS A 147 -4.53 0.51 14.80
C LYS A 147 -3.16 -0.16 14.85
N ILE A 148 -2.22 0.18 13.98
CA ILE A 148 -0.83 -0.25 14.05
C ILE A 148 0.02 0.85 14.69
N TYR A 149 1.28 0.56 15.03
CA TYR A 149 2.14 1.57 15.66
C TYR A 149 2.33 2.81 14.78
N GLY A 150 2.59 2.64 13.49
CA GLY A 150 2.81 3.70 12.53
C GLY A 150 1.53 4.20 11.85
N ASP A 151 0.51 4.56 12.61
CA ASP A 151 -0.76 5.09 12.13
C ASP A 151 -0.72 6.60 11.85
N VAL A 152 0.14 7.36 12.56
CA VAL A 152 0.28 8.82 12.40
C VAL A 152 1.68 9.20 11.91
N PRO A 153 1.84 10.36 11.25
CA PRO A 153 3.10 10.76 10.61
C PRO A 153 4.31 10.74 11.54
N LYS A 154 4.14 11.16 12.80
CA LYS A 154 5.22 11.18 13.78
C LYS A 154 5.76 9.77 14.07
N ARG A 155 4.89 8.77 14.20
CA ARG A 155 5.31 7.39 14.44
C ARG A 155 5.88 6.72 13.19
N CYS A 156 5.40 7.08 11.99
CA CYS A 156 6.04 6.69 10.74
C CYS A 156 7.47 7.22 10.64
N LEU A 157 7.71 8.49 11.03
CA LEU A 157 9.04 9.08 11.08
C LEU A 157 9.93 8.40 12.11
N GLU A 158 9.40 8.07 13.30
CA GLU A 158 10.16 7.32 14.33
C GLU A 158 10.65 5.97 13.81
N ILE A 159 9.81 5.24 13.03
CA ILE A 159 10.23 4.00 12.37
C ILE A 159 11.36 4.28 11.38
N TYR A 160 11.18 5.23 10.47
CA TYR A 160 12.19 5.57 9.48
C TYR A 160 13.55 5.94 10.12
N ASP A 161 13.52 6.79 11.13
CA ASP A 161 14.74 7.28 11.82
C ASP A 161 15.45 6.16 12.58
N ALA A 162 14.70 5.30 13.27
CA ALA A 162 15.26 4.20 14.04
C ALA A 162 16.01 3.17 13.18
N PHE A 163 15.60 3.01 11.92
CA PHE A 163 16.27 2.13 10.97
C PHE A 163 17.18 2.88 9.99
N GLY A 164 17.52 4.14 10.26
CA GLY A 164 18.43 4.94 9.43
C GLY A 164 17.96 5.06 7.96
N GLY A 165 16.66 4.98 7.73
CA GLY A 165 16.05 5.06 6.40
C GLY A 165 16.09 3.75 5.60
N GLU A 166 16.46 2.62 6.18
CA GLU A 166 16.39 1.29 5.54
C GLU A 166 14.94 0.86 5.31
N ILE A 167 14.05 1.12 6.29
CA ILE A 167 12.59 1.01 6.12
C ILE A 167 12.07 2.34 5.57
N LYS A 168 11.53 2.31 4.36
CA LYS A 168 10.95 3.47 3.70
C LYS A 168 9.47 3.63 4.05
N THR A 169 8.84 4.71 3.58
CA THR A 169 7.42 4.98 3.81
C THR A 169 6.62 4.77 2.52
N VAL A 170 5.50 4.08 2.62
CA VAL A 170 4.38 4.20 1.67
C VAL A 170 3.44 5.26 2.23
N PHE A 171 3.19 6.31 1.47
CA PHE A 171 2.34 7.40 1.91
C PHE A 171 0.91 7.19 1.42
N ASP A 172 0.03 6.70 2.28
CA ASP A 172 -1.41 6.59 2.00
C ASP A 172 -2.14 7.84 2.53
N MET A 173 -2.62 8.64 1.61
CA MET A 173 -3.25 9.92 1.92
C MET A 173 -4.63 9.74 2.57
N GLY A 174 -5.41 8.75 2.11
CA GLY A 174 -6.76 8.47 2.61
C GLY A 174 -6.74 7.90 4.02
N ASN A 175 -5.79 7.02 4.35
CA ASN A 175 -5.62 6.50 5.70
C ASN A 175 -5.32 7.62 6.69
N TYR A 176 -4.51 8.62 6.33
CA TYR A 176 -4.28 9.78 7.18
C TYR A 176 -5.56 10.59 7.44
N VAL A 177 -6.40 10.81 6.41
CA VAL A 177 -7.69 11.49 6.59
C VAL A 177 -8.57 10.73 7.58
N LEU A 178 -8.63 9.41 7.47
CA LEU A 178 -9.43 8.54 8.36
C LEU A 178 -8.94 8.56 9.80
N GLU A 179 -7.64 8.80 10.03
CA GLU A 179 -7.02 8.97 11.35
C GLU A 179 -7.05 10.43 11.84
N GLY A 180 -7.76 11.33 11.14
CA GLY A 180 -7.92 12.74 11.53
C GLY A 180 -6.68 13.60 11.30
N VAL A 181 -5.71 13.10 10.52
CA VAL A 181 -4.50 13.82 10.12
C VAL A 181 -4.76 14.61 8.84
N LYS A 182 -4.21 15.79 8.73
CA LYS A 182 -4.20 16.59 7.49
C LYS A 182 -3.03 16.15 6.60
N PRO A 183 -3.28 15.40 5.50
CA PRO A 183 -2.21 14.71 4.78
C PRO A 183 -1.11 15.63 4.26
N LEU A 184 -1.46 16.80 3.72
CA LEU A 184 -0.48 17.75 3.20
C LEU A 184 0.35 18.39 4.32
N GLN A 185 -0.34 19.01 5.30
CA GLN A 185 0.32 19.88 6.30
C GLN A 185 1.04 19.09 7.38
N GLU A 186 0.43 18.02 7.88
CA GLU A 186 0.90 17.24 9.03
C GLU A 186 1.64 15.97 8.60
N GLY A 187 1.25 15.39 7.43
CA GLY A 187 1.85 14.18 6.88
C GLY A 187 2.98 14.46 5.93
N TYR A 188 2.66 14.98 4.73
CA TYR A 188 3.62 15.10 3.63
C TYR A 188 4.81 15.99 3.97
N HIS A 189 4.60 17.17 4.54
CA HIS A 189 5.71 18.08 4.87
C HIS A 189 6.68 17.48 5.89
N LEU A 190 6.22 16.58 6.75
CA LEU A 190 7.07 15.85 7.71
C LEU A 190 7.80 14.67 7.07
N LEU A 191 7.14 13.94 6.15
CA LEU A 191 7.60 12.63 5.67
C LEU A 191 8.17 12.65 4.24
N LYS A 192 8.15 13.77 3.51
CA LYS A 192 8.52 13.81 2.08
C LYS A 192 9.88 13.19 1.74
N ASP A 193 10.84 13.24 2.67
CA ASP A 193 12.18 12.68 2.50
C ASP A 193 12.24 11.15 2.73
N THR A 194 11.18 10.57 3.27
CA THR A 194 11.11 9.16 3.65
C THR A 194 10.34 8.31 2.64
N ILE A 195 9.57 8.96 1.75
CA ILE A 195 8.58 8.33 0.88
C ILE A 195 9.26 7.54 -0.23
N ALA A 196 8.95 6.23 -0.32
CA ALA A 196 9.33 5.39 -1.44
C ALA A 196 8.32 5.49 -2.59
N TYR A 197 7.04 5.48 -2.26
CA TYR A 197 5.93 5.61 -3.22
C TYR A 197 4.62 5.96 -2.51
N PHE A 198 3.57 6.22 -3.28
CA PHE A 198 2.27 6.67 -2.77
C PHE A 198 1.18 5.64 -3.04
N HIS A 199 0.26 5.50 -2.06
CA HIS A 199 -1.06 4.93 -2.30
C HIS A 199 -2.09 6.04 -2.50
N ILE A 200 -2.92 5.87 -3.51
CA ILE A 200 -4.00 6.80 -3.81
C ILE A 200 -5.32 6.23 -3.32
N LYS A 201 -5.68 6.71 -2.18
CA LYS A 201 -6.97 6.57 -1.53
C LYS A 201 -7.46 7.96 -1.15
N ASP A 202 -8.73 8.26 -1.29
CA ASP A 202 -9.30 9.53 -0.83
C ASP A 202 -10.44 9.26 0.15
N ALA A 203 -10.57 10.13 1.13
CA ALA A 203 -11.55 9.97 2.19
C ALA A 203 -12.05 11.30 2.69
N LEU A 204 -13.21 11.27 3.34
CA LEU A 204 -13.75 12.37 4.14
C LEU A 204 -13.47 12.12 5.61
N SER A 205 -13.20 13.16 6.38
CA SER A 205 -12.99 13.08 7.84
C SER A 205 -14.19 12.47 8.59
N ALA A 206 -15.38 12.49 7.97
CA ALA A 206 -16.56 11.78 8.45
C ALA A 206 -16.46 10.24 8.36
N GLY A 207 -15.39 9.69 7.77
CA GLY A 207 -15.12 8.25 7.69
C GLY A 207 -15.52 7.59 6.38
N ALA A 208 -15.97 8.33 5.36
CA ALA A 208 -16.32 7.78 4.06
C ALA A 208 -15.12 7.78 3.11
N ILE A 209 -14.89 6.65 2.41
CA ILE A 209 -13.93 6.57 1.32
C ILE A 209 -14.64 7.03 0.04
N VAL A 210 -13.97 7.90 -0.71
CA VAL A 210 -14.52 8.56 -1.91
C VAL A 210 -13.52 8.49 -3.06
N PRO A 211 -13.95 8.71 -4.32
CA PRO A 211 -13.02 8.72 -5.45
C PRO A 211 -11.94 9.79 -5.31
N PRO A 212 -10.76 9.60 -5.91
CA PRO A 212 -9.66 10.57 -5.88
C PRO A 212 -10.10 11.98 -6.26
N GLY A 213 -9.77 12.97 -5.43
CA GLY A 213 -10.15 14.37 -5.61
C GLY A 213 -11.54 14.75 -5.12
N CYS A 214 -12.28 13.78 -4.57
CA CYS A 214 -13.61 14.02 -4.00
C CYS A 214 -13.60 14.09 -2.46
N GLY A 215 -12.43 13.92 -1.84
CA GLY A 215 -12.22 13.92 -0.40
C GLY A 215 -11.25 15.00 0.08
N GLU A 216 -10.63 14.73 1.21
CA GLU A 216 -9.77 15.65 1.95
C GLU A 216 -8.27 15.27 1.90
N ALA A 217 -7.91 14.27 1.04
CA ALA A 217 -6.56 13.71 0.97
C ALA A 217 -5.50 14.64 0.35
N ASN A 218 -5.88 15.78 -0.25
CA ASN A 218 -4.97 16.73 -0.91
C ASN A 218 -4.09 16.09 -2.00
N ILE A 219 -4.61 15.09 -2.72
CA ILE A 219 -3.86 14.29 -3.71
C ILE A 219 -3.14 15.17 -4.73
N LYS A 220 -3.87 16.12 -5.32
CA LYS A 220 -3.34 17.02 -6.37
C LYS A 220 -2.16 17.84 -5.88
N GLU A 221 -2.31 18.46 -4.72
CA GLU A 221 -1.31 19.35 -4.11
C GLU A 221 -0.06 18.56 -3.74
N ILE A 222 -0.24 17.42 -3.07
CA ILE A 222 0.87 16.55 -2.64
C ILE A 222 1.67 16.04 -3.85
N LEU A 223 1.00 15.50 -4.88
CA LEU A 223 1.69 15.00 -6.06
C LEU A 223 2.39 16.13 -6.84
N ALA A 224 1.76 17.31 -6.94
CA ALA A 224 2.37 18.46 -7.60
C ALA A 224 3.61 19.00 -6.86
N GLU A 225 3.61 18.98 -5.53
CA GLU A 225 4.78 19.32 -4.73
C GLU A 225 5.87 18.24 -4.85
N HIS A 226 5.49 16.96 -4.78
CA HIS A 226 6.46 15.87 -4.80
C HIS A 226 7.18 15.74 -6.15
N VAL A 227 6.48 15.95 -7.27
CA VAL A 227 7.12 16.02 -8.61
C VAL A 227 8.21 17.09 -8.68
N LYS A 228 8.00 18.25 -8.05
CA LYS A 228 8.99 19.33 -8.01
C LYS A 228 10.14 19.02 -7.06
N TYR A 229 9.84 18.30 -5.98
CA TYR A 229 10.77 17.97 -4.91
C TYR A 229 11.67 16.78 -5.26
N SER A 230 11.11 15.70 -5.79
CA SER A 230 11.84 14.47 -6.10
C SER A 230 12.80 14.68 -7.28
N ALA A 231 14.01 14.14 -7.15
CA ALA A 231 14.97 14.01 -8.26
C ALA A 231 14.69 12.77 -9.11
N ASP A 232 14.12 11.72 -8.50
CA ASP A 232 13.90 10.39 -9.08
C ASP A 232 12.43 10.19 -9.44
N ASP A 233 12.18 9.30 -10.40
CA ASP A 233 10.86 8.79 -10.73
C ASP A 233 10.30 7.99 -9.56
N PHE A 234 8.99 8.05 -9.33
CA PHE A 234 8.33 7.38 -8.22
C PHE A 234 6.99 6.79 -8.61
N PHE A 235 6.62 5.70 -7.95
CA PHE A 235 5.34 5.05 -8.17
C PHE A 235 4.20 5.76 -7.43
N VAL A 236 3.05 5.75 -8.08
CA VAL A 236 1.76 6.16 -7.53
C VAL A 236 0.79 5.00 -7.77
N SER A 237 0.47 4.26 -6.72
CA SER A 237 -0.33 3.04 -6.77
C SER A 237 -1.78 3.35 -6.41
N ILE A 238 -2.70 3.02 -7.31
CA ILE A 238 -4.13 3.26 -7.14
C ILE A 238 -4.72 2.19 -6.22
N GLU A 239 -5.26 2.61 -5.08
CA GLU A 239 -5.92 1.77 -4.07
C GLU A 239 -7.24 2.40 -3.64
N PRO A 240 -8.27 2.45 -4.49
CA PRO A 240 -9.43 3.31 -4.27
C PRO A 240 -10.38 2.86 -3.17
N HIS A 241 -10.46 1.57 -2.85
CA HIS A 241 -11.37 0.98 -1.85
C HIS A 241 -12.84 1.43 -1.98
N LEU A 242 -13.32 1.68 -3.21
CA LEU A 242 -14.66 2.21 -3.47
C LEU A 242 -15.75 1.14 -3.48
N GLN A 243 -15.37 -0.11 -3.75
CA GLN A 243 -16.27 -1.26 -3.65
C GLN A 243 -15.97 -2.06 -2.38
N LEU A 244 -17.04 -2.48 -1.71
CA LEU A 244 -16.96 -3.43 -0.61
C LEU A 244 -16.55 -4.80 -1.17
N PHE A 245 -15.26 -5.12 -1.16
CA PHE A 245 -14.86 -6.50 -1.31
C PHE A 245 -14.94 -7.21 0.05
N SER A 246 -15.18 -8.49 0.05
CA SER A 246 -15.54 -9.30 1.23
C SER A 246 -14.54 -9.25 2.41
N GLY A 247 -13.39 -8.65 2.24
CA GLY A 247 -12.37 -8.43 3.28
C GLY A 247 -12.36 -7.03 3.92
N LEU A 248 -12.97 -6.02 3.28
CA LEU A 248 -12.83 -4.63 3.73
C LEU A 248 -13.52 -4.37 5.08
N ASN A 249 -14.72 -4.92 5.28
CA ASN A 249 -15.46 -4.79 6.55
C ASN A 249 -14.74 -5.45 7.73
N ALA A 250 -13.97 -6.51 7.47
CA ALA A 250 -13.17 -7.18 8.49
C ALA A 250 -11.90 -6.38 8.85
N LEU A 251 -11.33 -5.65 7.88
CA LEU A 251 -10.13 -4.85 8.08
C LEU A 251 -10.40 -3.54 8.82
N VAL A 252 -11.52 -2.89 8.56
CA VAL A 252 -11.77 -1.52 9.04
C VAL A 252 -12.70 -1.47 10.24
N GLY A 253 -13.51 -2.52 10.49
CA GLY A 253 -14.42 -2.60 11.65
C GLY A 253 -15.46 -1.49 11.74
N ARG A 254 -15.69 -0.74 10.67
CA ARG A 254 -16.67 0.35 10.55
C ARG A 254 -17.50 0.15 9.30
N SER A 255 -18.81 0.39 9.36
CA SER A 255 -19.63 0.54 8.16
C SER A 255 -19.44 1.95 7.63
N PHE A 256 -18.90 2.09 6.42
CA PHE A 256 -18.79 3.38 5.75
C PHE A 256 -20.05 3.63 4.94
N ASP A 257 -20.67 4.80 5.15
CA ASP A 257 -21.72 5.30 4.25
C ASP A 257 -21.01 5.98 3.07
N ASN A 258 -20.71 5.19 2.02
CA ASN A 258 -20.11 5.74 0.82
C ASN A 258 -21.19 6.46 -0.01
N PRO A 259 -21.06 7.79 -0.24
CA PRO A 259 -22.00 8.55 -1.06
C PRO A 259 -21.95 8.14 -2.54
N TYR A 260 -20.87 7.47 -2.98
CA TYR A 260 -20.68 6.97 -4.33
C TYR A 260 -21.09 5.49 -4.40
N LYS A 261 -21.95 5.18 -5.35
CA LYS A 261 -22.44 3.81 -5.57
C LYS A 261 -22.11 3.37 -6.98
N TYR A 262 -21.54 2.19 -7.08
CA TYR A 262 -21.12 1.58 -8.34
C TYR A 262 -21.82 0.22 -8.49
N ASN A 263 -22.06 -0.19 -9.74
CA ASN A 263 -22.71 -1.46 -10.04
C ASN A 263 -21.76 -2.64 -9.84
N ASP A 264 -20.48 -2.44 -10.09
CA ASP A 264 -19.45 -3.48 -9.98
C ASP A 264 -18.06 -2.87 -9.67
N PRO A 265 -17.06 -3.70 -9.33
CA PRO A 265 -15.70 -3.25 -9.06
C PRO A 265 -15.03 -2.54 -10.24
N LYS A 266 -15.33 -2.95 -11.47
CA LYS A 266 -14.74 -2.35 -12.69
C LYS A 266 -15.19 -0.91 -12.89
N GLU A 267 -16.48 -0.64 -12.65
CA GLU A 267 -17.02 0.73 -12.71
C GLU A 267 -16.37 1.62 -11.64
N ALA A 268 -16.28 1.13 -10.41
CA ALA A 268 -15.65 1.84 -9.29
C ALA A 268 -14.18 2.18 -9.57
N PHE A 269 -13.43 1.18 -10.04
CA PHE A 269 -12.01 1.35 -10.37
C PHE A 269 -11.81 2.29 -11.56
N THR A 270 -12.69 2.20 -12.58
CA THR A 270 -12.66 3.09 -13.75
C THR A 270 -12.83 4.55 -13.34
N ASP A 271 -13.79 4.83 -12.46
CA ASP A 271 -14.02 6.19 -11.95
C ASP A 271 -12.79 6.70 -11.19
N ALA A 272 -12.20 5.86 -10.33
CA ALA A 272 -10.99 6.21 -9.60
C ALA A 272 -9.81 6.55 -10.53
N VAL A 273 -9.55 5.72 -11.56
CA VAL A 273 -8.47 5.96 -12.53
C VAL A 273 -8.69 7.26 -13.28
N ASN A 274 -9.90 7.50 -13.79
CA ASN A 274 -10.22 8.70 -14.56
C ASN A 274 -10.03 9.96 -13.71
N LYS A 275 -10.56 9.98 -12.51
CA LYS A 275 -10.43 11.10 -11.58
C LYS A 275 -8.97 11.34 -11.17
N LEU A 276 -8.20 10.29 -10.87
CA LEU A 276 -6.79 10.46 -10.58
C LEU A 276 -6.05 11.11 -11.75
N LYS A 277 -6.30 10.67 -12.99
CA LYS A 277 -5.65 11.24 -14.18
C LYS A 277 -5.90 12.73 -14.35
N GLU A 278 -7.06 13.24 -13.92
CA GLU A 278 -7.38 14.67 -13.94
C GLU A 278 -6.59 15.47 -12.89
N LEU A 279 -6.13 14.81 -11.82
CA LEU A 279 -5.37 15.42 -10.73
C LEU A 279 -3.86 15.44 -10.97
N LEU A 280 -3.37 14.61 -11.91
CA LEU A 280 -1.93 14.50 -12.15
C LEU A 280 -1.36 15.84 -12.64
N PRO A 281 -0.19 16.26 -12.12
CA PRO A 281 0.50 17.45 -12.61
C PRO A 281 0.86 17.29 -14.10
N ARG A 282 0.64 18.36 -14.86
CA ARG A 282 0.93 18.42 -16.30
C ARG A 282 2.38 18.75 -16.55
#